data_afbc97989f4202ee8fab2c491ff3bba8
#
_entry.id   afbc97989f4202ee8fab2c491ff3bba8
#
_cell.length_a   1.000
_cell.length_b   1.000
_cell.length_c   1.000
_cell.angle_alpha   90.00
_cell.angle_beta   90.00
_cell.angle_gamma   90.00
#
_symmetry.space_group_name_H-M   'P 1'
#
loop_
_entity.id
_entity.type
_entity.pdbx_description
1 polymer ?
#
loop_
_entity_poly.entity_id
_entity_poly.type
_entity_poly.pdbx_seq_one_letter_code
_entity_poly.pdbx_strand_id
1 'polypeptide(L)'
;MISFLRDLDVEIIKELNVASVASGTIARFFIQVVKDGMGMPTYLPIIVAKGVEPGPVVGVTAAVHGNELNGVPVVQKLFKEIDVKALRGAIVGVPVLNVPSFLRSKRRFIDDADLNHVFPGKANGNVSQV
;
A
#
# COMPACT_ATOMS: atom_id res chain seq x y z
N MET A 1 -15.61 -6.29 -14.01
CA MET A 1 -14.45 -5.94 -13.13
C MET A 1 -14.85 -5.19 -11.85
N ILE A 2 -15.76 -4.23 -11.91
CA ILE A 2 -16.24 -3.51 -10.72
C ILE A 2 -17.04 -4.40 -9.76
N SER A 3 -17.75 -5.41 -10.26
CA SER A 3 -18.51 -6.37 -9.45
C SER A 3 -17.60 -7.22 -8.55
N PHE A 4 -16.50 -7.74 -9.08
CA PHE A 4 -15.55 -8.58 -8.36
C PHE A 4 -14.91 -7.86 -7.16
N LEU A 5 -14.64 -6.56 -7.27
CA LEU A 5 -14.06 -5.78 -6.17
C LEU A 5 -15.07 -5.46 -5.05
N ARG A 6 -16.38 -5.45 -5.36
CA ARG A 6 -17.44 -5.31 -4.35
C ARG A 6 -17.57 -6.54 -3.45
N ASP A 7 -17.20 -7.71 -3.97
CA ASP A 7 -17.26 -8.96 -3.20
C ASP A 7 -16.08 -9.13 -2.22
N LEU A 8 -15.04 -8.28 -2.32
CA LEU A 8 -13.86 -8.35 -1.46
C LEU A 8 -14.01 -7.58 -0.14
N ASP A 9 -15.10 -6.85 0.05
CA ASP A 9 -15.36 -6.02 1.25
C ASP A 9 -14.20 -5.05 1.59
N VAL A 10 -13.48 -4.59 0.53
CA VAL A 10 -12.34 -3.68 0.63
C VAL A 10 -12.63 -2.41 -0.15
N GLU A 11 -12.53 -1.28 0.53
CA GLU A 11 -12.79 0.03 -0.05
C GLU A 11 -11.67 0.46 -1.03
N ILE A 12 -12.06 1.03 -2.17
CA ILE A 12 -11.13 1.66 -3.12
C ILE A 12 -11.12 3.16 -2.86
N ILE A 13 -9.94 3.68 -2.57
CA ILE A 13 -9.71 5.10 -2.29
C ILE A 13 -8.75 5.71 -3.32
N LYS A 14 -8.77 7.03 -3.46
CA LYS A 14 -7.80 7.79 -4.28
C LYS A 14 -6.71 8.43 -3.43
N GLU A 15 -6.99 8.67 -2.18
CA GLU A 15 -6.11 9.30 -1.22
C GLU A 15 -6.31 8.67 0.16
N LEU A 16 -5.23 8.39 0.86
CA LEU A 16 -5.28 7.86 2.21
C LEU A 16 -5.34 9.00 3.24
N ASN A 17 -6.45 9.07 3.96
CA ASN A 17 -6.56 9.92 5.15
C ASN A 17 -6.54 9.06 6.42
N VAL A 18 -5.40 8.95 7.08
CA VAL A 18 -5.25 8.16 8.31
C VAL A 18 -6.15 8.71 9.44
N ALA A 19 -6.45 10.01 9.44
CA ALA A 19 -7.32 10.61 10.46
C ALA A 19 -8.77 10.08 10.39
N SER A 20 -9.25 9.73 9.19
CA SER A 20 -10.62 9.21 9.00
C SER A 20 -10.78 7.74 9.40
N VAL A 21 -9.68 7.00 9.60
CA VAL A 21 -9.75 5.61 10.07
C VAL A 21 -10.20 5.59 11.53
N ALA A 22 -11.12 4.70 11.87
CA ALA A 22 -11.63 4.57 13.23
C ALA A 22 -10.53 4.17 14.22
N SER A 23 -10.49 4.80 15.39
CA SER A 23 -9.52 4.48 16.44
C SER A 23 -9.74 3.07 16.99
N GLY A 24 -8.67 2.38 17.32
CA GLY A 24 -8.70 1.02 17.84
C GLY A 24 -9.08 -0.04 16.79
N THR A 25 -8.87 0.24 15.49
CA THR A 25 -9.24 -0.68 14.39
C THR A 25 -8.10 -0.94 13.43
N ILE A 26 -8.27 -2.01 12.65
CA ILE A 26 -7.45 -2.29 11.46
C ILE A 26 -8.36 -2.17 10.23
N ALA A 27 -8.03 -1.25 9.34
CA ALA A 27 -8.74 -1.04 8.08
C ALA A 27 -7.87 -1.48 6.88
N ARG A 28 -8.53 -1.89 5.79
CA ARG A 28 -7.89 -2.30 4.55
C ARG A 28 -8.47 -1.52 3.39
N PHE A 29 -7.60 -1.10 2.49
CA PHE A 29 -7.95 -0.30 1.33
C PHE A 29 -7.19 -0.77 0.10
N PHE A 30 -7.74 -0.49 -1.07
CA PHE A 30 -6.98 -0.38 -2.29
C PHE A 30 -6.88 1.09 -2.68
N ILE A 31 -5.67 1.63 -2.77
CA ILE A 31 -5.47 2.97 -3.32
C ILE A 31 -5.26 2.86 -4.83
N GLN A 32 -6.09 3.60 -5.57
CA GLN A 32 -5.90 3.71 -7.01
C GLN A 32 -4.76 4.70 -7.28
N VAL A 33 -3.72 4.23 -7.95
CA VAL A 33 -2.56 5.04 -8.32
C VAL A 33 -2.54 5.34 -9.81
N VAL A 34 -1.59 4.85 -10.56
CA VAL A 34 -1.44 5.13 -11.99
C VAL A 34 -2.37 4.26 -12.84
N LYS A 35 -2.61 4.70 -14.07
CA LYS A 35 -3.24 3.88 -15.12
C LYS A 35 -2.16 3.37 -16.06
N ASP A 36 -2.34 2.16 -16.56
CA ASP A 36 -1.50 1.60 -17.61
C ASP A 36 -1.84 2.20 -19.00
N GLY A 37 -1.11 1.75 -20.04
CA GLY A 37 -1.31 2.23 -21.41
C GLY A 37 -2.67 1.90 -22.02
N MET A 38 -3.46 1.03 -21.41
CA MET A 38 -4.83 0.69 -21.79
C MET A 38 -5.87 1.47 -20.96
N GLY A 39 -5.43 2.33 -20.05
CA GLY A 39 -6.29 3.08 -19.14
C GLY A 39 -6.77 2.28 -17.93
N MET A 40 -6.23 1.07 -17.69
CA MET A 40 -6.56 0.24 -16.54
C MET A 40 -5.84 0.73 -15.30
N PRO A 41 -6.54 0.95 -14.18
CA PRO A 41 -5.91 1.42 -12.96
C PRO A 41 -5.07 0.35 -12.29
N THR A 42 -3.94 0.77 -11.70
CA THR A 42 -3.18 -0.03 -10.75
C THR A 42 -3.66 0.28 -9.33
N TYR A 43 -3.85 -0.75 -8.55
CA TYR A 43 -4.27 -0.66 -7.16
C TYR A 43 -3.16 -1.11 -6.22
N LEU A 44 -2.84 -0.29 -5.21
CA LEU A 44 -1.94 -0.65 -4.12
C LEU A 44 -2.73 -1.16 -2.93
N PRO A 45 -2.41 -2.35 -2.38
CA PRO A 45 -2.99 -2.81 -1.13
C PRO A 45 -2.43 -2.01 0.04
N ILE A 46 -3.31 -1.46 0.87
CA ILE A 46 -2.94 -0.70 2.07
C ILE A 46 -3.66 -1.28 3.27
N ILE A 47 -2.93 -1.41 4.38
CA ILE A 47 -3.45 -1.81 5.68
C ILE A 47 -3.11 -0.71 6.67
N VAL A 48 -4.09 -0.26 7.44
CA VAL A 48 -3.90 0.76 8.49
C VAL A 48 -4.31 0.17 9.83
N ALA A 49 -3.37 0.10 10.76
CA ALA A 49 -3.68 -0.14 12.17
C ALA A 49 -3.67 1.21 12.88
N LYS A 50 -4.80 1.62 13.44
CA LYS A 50 -4.92 2.86 14.20
C LYS A 50 -5.18 2.58 15.66
N GLY A 51 -4.29 3.07 16.50
CA GLY A 51 -4.40 2.97 17.95
C GLY A 51 -5.53 3.82 18.53
N VAL A 52 -5.82 3.57 19.80
CA VAL A 52 -6.82 4.36 20.57
C VAL A 52 -6.25 5.72 20.91
N GLU A 53 -4.99 5.77 21.32
CA GLU A 53 -4.32 6.99 21.74
C GLU A 53 -3.62 7.70 20.56
N PRO A 54 -3.58 9.04 20.54
CA PRO A 54 -2.83 9.79 19.55
C PRO A 54 -1.33 9.50 19.66
N GLY A 55 -0.63 9.56 18.51
CA GLY A 55 0.81 9.30 18.43
C GLY A 55 1.32 9.43 17.00
N PRO A 56 2.56 9.02 16.73
CA PRO A 56 3.16 9.10 15.41
C PRO A 56 2.47 8.17 14.40
N VAL A 57 2.62 8.50 13.12
CA VAL A 57 2.24 7.62 12.01
C VAL A 57 3.51 7.04 11.39
N VAL A 58 3.59 5.71 11.36
CA VAL A 58 4.74 4.98 10.79
C VAL A 58 4.30 4.26 9.52
N GLY A 59 5.03 4.48 8.42
CA GLY A 59 4.84 3.76 7.17
C GLY A 59 5.79 2.56 7.06
N VAL A 60 5.27 1.41 6.63
CA VAL A 60 6.04 0.19 6.36
C VAL A 60 5.72 -0.29 4.95
N THR A 61 6.73 -0.42 4.10
CA THR A 61 6.57 -0.89 2.73
C THR A 61 7.33 -2.18 2.50
N ALA A 62 6.84 -3.03 1.61
CA ALA A 62 7.52 -4.22 1.13
C ALA A 62 7.35 -4.37 -0.38
N ALA A 63 8.13 -5.26 -1.00
CA ALA A 63 8.17 -5.49 -2.44
C ALA A 63 8.32 -4.18 -3.24
N VAL A 64 9.25 -3.34 -2.84
CA VAL A 64 9.73 -2.17 -3.62
C VAL A 64 10.32 -2.67 -4.95
N HIS A 65 11.07 -3.77 -4.90
CA HIS A 65 11.39 -4.58 -6.07
C HIS A 65 10.40 -5.74 -6.15
N GLY A 66 9.78 -5.92 -7.31
CA GLY A 66 8.68 -6.88 -7.47
C GLY A 66 9.06 -8.36 -7.30
N ASN A 67 10.36 -8.69 -7.26
CA ASN A 67 10.87 -10.05 -7.04
C ASN A 67 11.46 -10.25 -5.63
N GLU A 68 11.41 -9.26 -4.76
CA GLU A 68 11.87 -9.35 -3.37
C GLU A 68 10.68 -9.54 -2.43
N LEU A 69 10.32 -10.80 -2.14
CA LEU A 69 9.02 -11.15 -1.58
C LEU A 69 9.02 -11.33 -0.06
N ASN A 70 10.20 -11.43 0.58
CA ASN A 70 10.31 -11.77 2.01
C ASN A 70 9.61 -10.75 2.94
N GLY A 71 9.55 -9.48 2.54
CA GLY A 71 8.87 -8.44 3.30
C GLY A 71 7.34 -8.55 3.31
N VAL A 72 6.75 -9.18 2.29
CA VAL A 72 5.28 -9.28 2.16
C VAL A 72 4.67 -10.04 3.34
N PRO A 73 5.10 -11.28 3.67
CA PRO A 73 4.57 -11.99 4.82
C PRO A 73 4.92 -11.31 6.16
N VAL A 74 6.03 -10.58 6.24
CA VAL A 74 6.38 -9.80 7.45
C VAL A 74 5.35 -8.70 7.70
N VAL A 75 5.01 -7.91 6.68
CA VAL A 75 3.96 -6.88 6.80
C VAL A 75 2.62 -7.51 7.16
N GLN A 76 2.23 -8.60 6.48
CA GLN A 76 0.97 -9.30 6.78
C GLN A 76 0.92 -9.82 8.22
N LYS A 77 2.03 -10.40 8.70
CA LYS A 77 2.15 -10.90 10.07
C LYS A 77 2.06 -9.76 11.10
N LEU A 78 2.73 -8.64 10.84
CA LEU A 78 2.65 -7.45 11.70
C LEU A 78 1.20 -7.05 11.96
N PHE A 79 0.38 -6.91 10.91
CA PHE A 79 -1.02 -6.51 11.05
C PHE A 79 -1.95 -7.61 11.57
N LYS A 80 -1.51 -8.86 11.56
CA LYS A 80 -2.22 -9.97 12.20
C LYS A 80 -2.00 -10.01 13.72
N GLU A 81 -0.82 -9.61 14.18
CA GLU A 81 -0.39 -9.75 15.57
C GLU A 81 -0.47 -8.44 16.37
N ILE A 82 -0.60 -7.28 15.71
CA ILE A 82 -0.62 -6.00 16.39
C ILE A 82 -1.86 -5.83 17.27
N ASP A 83 -1.64 -5.41 18.51
CA ASP A 83 -2.72 -5.00 19.41
C ASP A 83 -3.00 -3.49 19.24
N VAL A 84 -4.05 -3.18 18.53
CA VAL A 84 -4.47 -1.78 18.29
C VAL A 84 -4.90 -1.04 19.57
N LYS A 85 -5.26 -1.78 20.62
CA LYS A 85 -5.62 -1.16 21.93
C LYS A 85 -4.38 -0.69 22.67
N ALA A 86 -3.24 -1.33 22.47
CA ALA A 86 -1.95 -0.94 23.04
C ALA A 86 -1.18 0.03 22.12
N LEU A 87 -1.59 0.17 20.88
CA LEU A 87 -0.92 1.04 19.91
C LEU A 87 -1.21 2.52 20.19
N ARG A 88 -0.17 3.35 20.10
CA ARG A 88 -0.28 4.82 20.07
C ARG A 88 0.07 5.34 18.69
N GLY A 89 -0.85 6.13 18.10
CA GLY A 89 -0.72 6.59 16.72
C GLY A 89 -1.21 5.56 15.72
N ALA A 90 -0.54 5.42 14.59
CA ALA A 90 -0.96 4.51 13.53
C ALA A 90 0.23 3.87 12.81
N ILE A 91 0.02 2.67 12.26
CA ILE A 91 0.94 2.04 11.32
C ILE A 91 0.20 1.87 9.99
N VAL A 92 0.83 2.34 8.92
CA VAL A 92 0.36 2.17 7.55
C VAL A 92 1.27 1.16 6.85
N GLY A 93 0.73 0.04 6.43
CA GLY A 93 1.45 -1.01 5.72
C GLY A 93 1.09 -1.06 4.24
N VAL A 94 2.10 -1.12 3.38
CA VAL A 94 1.97 -1.39 1.95
C VAL A 94 2.70 -2.69 1.65
N PRO A 95 2.03 -3.85 1.73
CA PRO A 95 2.69 -5.15 1.60
C PRO A 95 3.31 -5.38 0.22
N VAL A 96 2.76 -4.76 -0.82
CA VAL A 96 3.32 -4.80 -2.18
C VAL A 96 3.28 -3.40 -2.75
N LEU A 97 4.43 -2.72 -2.79
CA LEU A 97 4.53 -1.38 -3.36
C LEU A 97 4.58 -1.42 -4.89
N ASN A 98 5.40 -2.30 -5.46
CA ASN A 98 5.59 -2.44 -6.90
C ASN A 98 4.68 -3.54 -7.47
N VAL A 99 3.38 -3.31 -7.45
CA VAL A 99 2.37 -4.29 -7.89
C VAL A 99 2.58 -4.78 -9.33
N PRO A 100 2.83 -3.92 -10.35
CA PRO A 100 3.01 -4.40 -11.71
C PRO A 100 4.20 -5.34 -11.88
N SER A 101 5.28 -5.10 -11.13
CA SER A 101 6.48 -5.91 -11.22
C SER A 101 6.42 -7.14 -10.33
N PHE A 102 5.71 -7.06 -9.21
CA PHE A 102 5.37 -8.21 -8.38
C PHE A 102 4.61 -9.29 -9.19
N LEU A 103 3.58 -8.88 -9.93
CA LEU A 103 2.79 -9.81 -10.77
C LEU A 103 3.61 -10.46 -11.89
N ARG A 104 4.72 -9.84 -12.30
CA ARG A 104 5.62 -10.34 -13.35
C ARG A 104 6.92 -10.94 -12.81
N SER A 105 7.10 -10.98 -11.50
CA SER A 105 8.33 -11.41 -10.82
C SER A 105 9.58 -10.68 -11.34
N LYS A 106 9.45 -9.36 -11.59
CA LYS A 106 10.52 -8.50 -12.06
C LYS A 106 11.00 -7.57 -10.96
N ARG A 107 12.29 -7.19 -11.02
CA ARG A 107 12.88 -6.26 -10.05
C ARG A 107 12.37 -4.84 -10.26
N ARG A 108 12.54 -4.32 -11.47
CA ARG A 108 12.28 -2.93 -11.82
C ARG A 108 10.83 -2.68 -12.20
N PHE A 109 10.39 -1.43 -12.11
CA PHE A 109 9.07 -0.99 -12.51
C PHE A 109 8.85 -1.17 -14.04
N ILE A 110 7.64 -0.92 -14.53
CA ILE A 110 7.28 -1.17 -15.94
C ILE A 110 8.06 -0.32 -16.96
N ASP A 111 8.56 0.83 -16.53
CA ASP A 111 9.40 1.75 -17.32
C ASP A 111 10.91 1.52 -17.08
N ASP A 112 11.29 0.38 -16.51
CA ASP A 112 12.65 0.00 -16.14
C ASP A 112 13.28 0.87 -15.04
N ALA A 113 12.50 1.70 -14.36
CA ALA A 113 12.99 2.47 -13.21
C ALA A 113 13.19 1.58 -11.98
N ASP A 114 14.23 1.84 -11.22
CA ASP A 114 14.42 1.27 -9.89
C ASP A 114 13.70 2.15 -8.87
N LEU A 115 12.55 1.68 -8.35
CA LEU A 115 11.73 2.47 -7.43
C LEU A 115 12.47 2.90 -6.16
N ASN A 116 13.46 2.14 -5.72
CA ASN A 116 14.27 2.52 -4.56
C ASN A 116 15.03 3.85 -4.78
N HIS A 117 15.32 4.20 -6.04
CA HIS A 117 16.02 5.43 -6.40
C HIS A 117 15.09 6.59 -6.76
N VAL A 118 13.77 6.36 -6.86
CA VAL A 118 12.82 7.42 -7.21
C VAL A 118 12.08 8.01 -6.02
N PHE A 119 12.22 7.44 -4.82
CA PHE A 119 11.66 8.03 -3.61
C PHE A 119 12.26 9.42 -3.32
N PRO A 120 11.47 10.36 -2.83
CA PRO A 120 10.07 10.30 -2.43
C PRO A 120 9.04 10.45 -3.57
N GLY A 121 9.46 10.41 -4.81
CA GLY A 121 8.58 10.60 -5.96
C GLY A 121 8.28 12.07 -6.27
N LYS A 122 7.38 12.31 -7.22
CA LYS A 122 6.90 13.64 -7.64
C LYS A 122 5.45 13.54 -8.10
N ALA A 123 4.57 14.38 -7.56
CA ALA A 123 3.14 14.36 -7.88
C ALA A 123 2.83 14.59 -9.39
N ASN A 124 3.70 15.27 -10.11
CA ASN A 124 3.61 15.53 -11.57
C ASN A 124 4.78 14.89 -12.34
N GLY A 125 5.32 13.80 -11.82
CA GLY A 125 6.39 13.04 -12.44
C GLY A 125 5.88 12.05 -13.51
N ASN A 126 6.78 11.16 -13.94
CA ASN A 126 6.43 10.05 -14.81
C ASN A 126 5.73 8.93 -14.00
N VAL A 127 5.37 7.83 -14.67
CA VAL A 127 4.59 6.73 -14.08
C VAL A 127 5.26 6.06 -12.88
N SER A 128 6.59 6.04 -12.80
CA SER A 128 7.34 5.49 -11.67
C SER A 128 7.54 6.50 -10.53
N GLN A 129 7.34 7.80 -10.78
CA GLN A 129 7.56 8.87 -9.81
C GLN A 129 6.27 9.30 -9.09
N VAL A 130 5.11 9.03 -9.67
CA VAL A 130 3.80 9.28 -9.09
C VAL A 130 3.42 8.15 -8.13
#